data_b6e83fef947c9cd8b8393995c41be936
#
_entry.id   b6e83fef947c9cd8b8393995c41be936
#
_cell.length_a   1.000
_cell.length_b   1.000
_cell.length_c   1.000
_cell.angle_alpha   90.00
_cell.angle_beta   90.00
_cell.angle_gamma   90.00
#
_symmetry.space_group_name_H-M   'P 1'
#
loop_
_entity.id
_entity.type
_entity.pdbx_description
1 polymer ?
#
loop_
_entity_poly.entity_id
_entity_poly.type
_entity_poly.pdbx_seq_one_letter_code
_entity_poly.pdbx_strand_id
1 'polypeptide(L)'
;REALVPSPLYTGMEKGILTRFEEITRTPAEIQDSLISVLSDKLLNIPELGDEGFLFAAPGFNVIGTANTRDKGVNEMSSALKRRFNFETVQPVREVSMEKQIILNEVESLAKESHMEMELDESAAELLASTYHELREGVSSLGHRIDRPGAVMSTAEAVSVYYQTMISGYYYGNKTMDIDCLVQ
;
A
#
# COMPACT_ATOMS: atom_id res chain seq x y z
N ARG A 1 -30.44 4.65 -22.19
CA ARG A 1 -30.05 3.78 -21.08
C ARG A 1 -28.55 3.98 -20.92
N GLU A 2 -28.13 4.60 -19.86
CA GLU A 2 -26.72 4.60 -19.50
C GLU A 2 -26.31 3.16 -19.24
N ALA A 3 -25.20 2.73 -19.86
CA ALA A 3 -24.72 1.37 -19.67
C ALA A 3 -24.08 1.27 -18.27
N LEU A 4 -24.50 0.31 -17.47
CA LEU A 4 -23.85 0.00 -16.20
C LEU A 4 -22.40 -0.40 -16.50
N VAL A 5 -21.44 0.31 -15.88
CA VAL A 5 -20.03 -0.05 -15.92
C VAL A 5 -19.72 -0.90 -14.68
N PRO A 6 -19.45 -2.21 -14.82
CA PRO A 6 -19.19 -3.08 -13.68
C PRO A 6 -17.95 -2.63 -12.91
N SER A 7 -18.09 -2.46 -11.60
CA SER A 7 -16.95 -2.24 -10.70
C SER A 7 -16.13 -3.54 -10.50
N PRO A 8 -14.87 -3.48 -10.02
CA PRO A 8 -14.13 -4.68 -9.65
C PRO A 8 -14.88 -5.56 -8.64
N LEU A 9 -15.59 -4.96 -7.69
CA LEU A 9 -16.41 -5.70 -6.72
C LEU A 9 -17.56 -6.44 -7.42
N TYR A 10 -18.29 -5.77 -8.32
CA TYR A 10 -19.35 -6.39 -9.11
C TYR A 10 -18.81 -7.58 -9.90
N THR A 11 -17.73 -7.37 -10.64
CA THR A 11 -17.07 -8.43 -11.44
C THR A 11 -16.58 -9.58 -10.59
N GLY A 12 -16.04 -9.28 -9.41
CA GLY A 12 -15.59 -10.28 -8.44
C GLY A 12 -16.73 -11.16 -7.94
N MET A 13 -17.86 -10.53 -7.59
CA MET A 13 -19.07 -11.24 -7.16
C MET A 13 -19.66 -12.10 -8.29
N GLU A 14 -19.80 -11.52 -9.49
CA GLU A 14 -20.34 -12.22 -10.65
C GLU A 14 -19.54 -13.47 -11.03
N LYS A 15 -18.20 -13.37 -10.97
CA LYS A 15 -17.28 -14.45 -11.38
C LYS A 15 -16.85 -15.36 -10.24
N GLY A 16 -17.19 -15.08 -8.99
CA GLY A 16 -16.77 -15.87 -7.83
C GLY A 16 -15.27 -15.81 -7.56
N ILE A 17 -14.64 -14.66 -7.75
CA ILE A 17 -13.21 -14.47 -7.55
C ILE A 17 -12.90 -13.55 -6.36
N LEU A 18 -11.69 -13.71 -5.81
CA LEU A 18 -11.18 -12.88 -4.73
C LEU A 18 -11.04 -11.43 -5.20
N THR A 19 -11.61 -10.50 -4.44
CA THR A 19 -11.57 -9.07 -4.71
C THR A 19 -10.81 -8.34 -3.62
N ARG A 20 -9.88 -7.48 -3.98
CA ARG A 20 -9.14 -6.62 -3.05
C ARG A 20 -9.84 -5.28 -2.90
N PHE A 21 -10.09 -4.87 -1.67
CA PHE A 21 -10.63 -3.56 -1.32
C PHE A 21 -9.59 -2.80 -0.50
N GLU A 22 -9.01 -1.77 -1.09
CA GLU A 22 -7.92 -1.02 -0.46
C GLU A 22 -8.44 0.14 0.39
N GLU A 23 -7.74 0.41 1.47
CA GLU A 23 -7.98 1.55 2.37
C GLU A 23 -9.43 1.63 2.86
N ILE A 24 -9.99 0.52 3.30
CA ILE A 24 -11.40 0.42 3.72
C ILE A 24 -11.78 1.46 4.78
N THR A 25 -10.83 1.89 5.62
CA THR A 25 -11.01 2.93 6.64
C THR A 25 -11.09 4.34 6.08
N ARG A 26 -10.72 4.56 4.81
CA ARG A 26 -10.88 5.86 4.14
C ARG A 26 -12.22 6.01 3.44
N THR A 27 -12.99 4.93 3.33
CA THR A 27 -14.30 5.00 2.70
C THR A 27 -15.36 5.59 3.65
N PRO A 28 -16.34 6.33 3.13
CA PRO A 28 -17.49 6.80 3.92
C PRO A 28 -18.23 5.65 4.60
N ALA A 29 -18.93 5.95 5.70
CA ALA A 29 -19.65 4.94 6.48
C ALA A 29 -20.71 4.21 5.65
N GLU A 30 -21.37 4.90 4.72
CA GLU A 30 -22.40 4.33 3.85
C GLU A 30 -21.83 3.25 2.91
N ILE A 31 -20.60 3.43 2.43
CA ILE A 31 -19.92 2.43 1.63
C ILE A 31 -19.49 1.24 2.50
N GLN A 32 -18.99 1.51 3.72
CA GLN A 32 -18.66 0.46 4.67
C GLN A 32 -19.88 -0.38 5.03
N ASP A 33 -21.05 0.24 5.21
CA ASP A 33 -22.30 -0.46 5.53
C ASP A 33 -22.78 -1.32 4.36
N SER A 34 -22.62 -0.87 3.13
CA SER A 34 -22.92 -1.66 1.93
C SER A 34 -22.07 -2.94 1.86
N LEU A 35 -20.83 -2.91 2.33
CA LEU A 35 -19.98 -4.10 2.41
C LEU A 35 -20.49 -5.15 3.42
N ILE A 36 -21.30 -4.75 4.41
CA ILE A 36 -21.86 -5.69 5.38
C ILE A 36 -22.74 -6.73 4.67
N SER A 37 -23.65 -6.30 3.78
CA SER A 37 -24.51 -7.20 3.01
C SER A 37 -23.70 -8.07 2.03
N VAL A 38 -22.70 -7.48 1.37
CA VAL A 38 -21.79 -8.20 0.47
C VAL A 38 -21.05 -9.32 1.20
N LEU A 39 -20.57 -9.06 2.42
CA LEU A 39 -19.80 -10.04 3.18
C LEU A 39 -20.69 -11.08 3.87
N SER A 40 -21.89 -10.69 4.40
CA SER A 40 -22.78 -11.57 5.13
C SER A 40 -23.69 -12.38 4.22
N ASP A 41 -24.41 -11.68 3.36
CA ASP A 41 -25.49 -12.24 2.57
C ASP A 41 -25.05 -12.59 1.15
N LYS A 42 -23.81 -12.22 0.82
CA LYS A 42 -23.26 -12.35 -0.52
C LYS A 42 -24.11 -11.64 -1.58
N LEU A 43 -24.70 -10.52 -1.18
CA LEU A 43 -25.69 -9.76 -1.94
C LEU A 43 -25.21 -8.32 -2.14
N LEU A 44 -25.23 -7.86 -3.37
CA LEU A 44 -25.04 -6.45 -3.75
C LEU A 44 -26.37 -5.92 -4.29
N ASN A 45 -26.88 -4.85 -3.69
CA ASN A 45 -28.03 -4.11 -4.19
C ASN A 45 -27.55 -3.01 -5.16
N ILE A 46 -28.20 -2.91 -6.34
CA ILE A 46 -27.89 -1.96 -7.41
C ILE A 46 -29.18 -1.18 -7.72
N PRO A 47 -29.47 -0.12 -6.94
CA PRO A 47 -30.73 0.63 -7.06
C PRO A 47 -31.00 1.17 -8.47
N GLU A 48 -29.94 1.43 -9.25
CA GLU A 48 -30.03 1.94 -10.61
C GLU A 48 -30.68 0.96 -11.59
N LEU A 49 -30.74 -0.33 -11.25
CA LEU A 49 -31.39 -1.37 -12.05
C LEU A 49 -32.84 -1.63 -11.64
N GLY A 50 -33.39 -0.89 -10.65
CA GLY A 50 -34.75 -1.04 -10.18
C GLY A 50 -34.96 -2.32 -9.37
N ASP A 51 -36.18 -2.88 -9.42
CA ASP A 51 -36.58 -4.03 -8.60
C ASP A 51 -35.79 -5.34 -8.89
N GLU A 52 -35.14 -5.44 -10.04
CA GLU A 52 -34.26 -6.56 -10.42
C GLU A 52 -32.78 -6.30 -10.12
N GLY A 53 -32.48 -5.18 -9.45
CA GLY A 53 -31.12 -4.69 -9.18
C GLY A 53 -30.39 -5.43 -8.07
N PHE A 54 -30.37 -6.76 -8.10
CA PHE A 54 -29.64 -7.57 -7.12
C PHE A 54 -28.63 -8.48 -7.81
N LEU A 55 -27.40 -8.52 -7.26
CA LEU A 55 -26.37 -9.46 -7.65
C LEU A 55 -26.00 -10.36 -6.47
N PHE A 56 -26.22 -11.66 -6.62
CA PHE A 56 -25.69 -12.66 -5.69
C PHE A 56 -24.31 -13.11 -6.12
N ALA A 57 -23.42 -13.22 -5.16
CA ALA A 57 -22.06 -13.64 -5.45
C ALA A 57 -22.00 -15.13 -5.86
N ALA A 58 -21.27 -15.40 -6.92
CA ALA A 58 -20.97 -16.76 -7.33
C ALA A 58 -20.05 -17.46 -6.31
N PRO A 59 -20.07 -18.80 -6.24
CA PRO A 59 -19.21 -19.57 -5.35
C PRO A 59 -17.72 -19.23 -5.57
N GLY A 60 -16.98 -19.07 -4.47
CA GLY A 60 -15.56 -18.67 -4.51
C GLY A 60 -15.31 -17.18 -4.25
N PHE A 61 -16.33 -16.34 -4.35
CA PHE A 61 -16.18 -14.92 -4.04
C PHE A 61 -15.77 -14.69 -2.59
N ASN A 62 -14.74 -13.86 -2.42
CA ASN A 62 -14.31 -13.36 -1.11
C ASN A 62 -13.67 -11.99 -1.26
N VAL A 63 -13.48 -11.28 -0.14
CA VAL A 63 -12.88 -9.94 -0.08
C VAL A 63 -11.67 -9.95 0.83
N ILE A 64 -10.56 -9.38 0.35
CA ILE A 64 -9.44 -8.96 1.20
C ILE A 64 -9.50 -7.45 1.33
N GLY A 65 -9.58 -6.94 2.56
CA GLY A 65 -9.53 -5.51 2.85
C GLY A 65 -8.16 -5.09 3.38
N THR A 66 -7.65 -3.95 2.92
CA THR A 66 -6.51 -3.30 3.56
C THR A 66 -6.98 -2.09 4.36
N ALA A 67 -6.34 -1.84 5.48
CA ALA A 67 -6.64 -0.70 6.34
C ALA A 67 -5.36 -0.16 6.98
N ASN A 68 -5.18 1.16 6.94
CA ASN A 68 -4.16 1.81 7.74
C ASN A 68 -4.82 2.47 8.96
N THR A 69 -4.63 1.88 10.13
CA THR A 69 -5.25 2.35 11.37
C THR A 69 -4.50 3.50 12.03
N ARG A 70 -3.32 3.85 11.52
CA ARG A 70 -2.46 4.92 12.07
C ARG A 70 -2.60 6.25 11.35
N ASP A 71 -3.25 6.28 10.19
CA ASP A 71 -3.46 7.50 9.41
C ASP A 71 -4.44 8.43 10.09
N LYS A 72 -4.19 9.74 9.98
CA LYS A 72 -5.16 10.77 10.39
C LYS A 72 -6.27 10.87 9.33
N GLY A 73 -7.51 11.08 9.80
CA GLY A 73 -8.67 11.25 8.91
C GLY A 73 -9.26 9.95 8.38
N VAL A 74 -8.97 8.81 9.00
CA VAL A 74 -9.65 7.54 8.72
C VAL A 74 -10.99 7.47 9.44
N ASN A 75 -11.97 6.85 8.80
CA ASN A 75 -13.26 6.53 9.42
C ASN A 75 -13.09 5.25 10.25
N GLU A 76 -13.63 5.29 11.46
CA GLU A 76 -13.63 4.09 12.28
C GLU A 76 -14.58 3.03 11.68
N MET A 77 -14.06 1.81 11.49
CA MET A 77 -14.91 0.70 11.04
C MET A 77 -15.96 0.38 12.10
N SER A 78 -17.22 0.25 11.69
CA SER A 78 -18.28 -0.19 12.57
C SER A 78 -17.99 -1.58 13.16
N SER A 79 -18.46 -1.83 14.37
CA SER A 79 -18.31 -3.15 15.00
C SER A 79 -18.99 -4.26 14.18
N ALA A 80 -20.05 -3.91 13.44
CA ALA A 80 -20.74 -4.82 12.53
C ALA A 80 -19.82 -5.25 11.37
N LEU A 81 -19.11 -4.31 10.76
CA LEU A 81 -18.17 -4.62 9.69
C LEU A 81 -16.93 -5.37 10.20
N LYS A 82 -16.38 -4.94 11.37
CA LYS A 82 -15.24 -5.62 12.00
C LYS A 82 -15.48 -7.11 12.22
N ARG A 83 -16.68 -7.52 12.61
CA ARG A 83 -17.02 -8.94 12.85
C ARG A 83 -17.03 -9.83 11.60
N ARG A 84 -16.95 -9.26 10.41
CA ARG A 84 -16.97 -9.99 9.14
C ARG A 84 -15.58 -10.21 8.56
N PHE A 85 -14.57 -9.63 9.17
CA PHE A 85 -13.17 -9.81 8.78
C PHE A 85 -12.38 -10.59 9.84
N ASN A 86 -11.48 -11.42 9.39
CA ASN A 86 -10.36 -11.88 10.19
C ASN A 86 -9.23 -10.88 10.01
N PHE A 87 -8.70 -10.37 11.12
CA PHE A 87 -7.67 -9.33 11.10
C PHE A 87 -6.28 -9.95 11.23
N GLU A 88 -5.39 -9.48 10.39
CA GLU A 88 -3.96 -9.74 10.50
C GLU A 88 -3.22 -8.39 10.46
N THR A 89 -2.24 -8.22 11.33
CA THR A 89 -1.43 -7.00 11.36
C THR A 89 -0.10 -7.27 10.71
N VAL A 90 0.13 -6.64 9.56
CA VAL A 90 1.42 -6.68 8.88
C VAL A 90 2.37 -5.72 9.59
N GLN A 91 3.44 -6.27 10.16
CA GLN A 91 4.47 -5.49 10.83
C GLN A 91 5.45 -4.91 9.81
N PRO A 92 6.04 -3.73 10.08
CA PRO A 92 7.15 -3.22 9.28
C PRO A 92 8.31 -4.21 9.25
N VAL A 93 9.10 -4.16 8.19
CA VAL A 93 10.34 -4.95 8.09
C VAL A 93 11.27 -4.57 9.25
N ARG A 94 11.73 -5.57 10.00
CA ARG A 94 12.57 -5.35 11.19
C ARG A 94 14.06 -5.45 10.89
N GLU A 95 14.42 -6.19 9.86
CA GLU A 95 15.84 -6.40 9.50
C GLU A 95 16.25 -5.42 8.42
N VAL A 96 17.26 -4.60 8.72
CA VAL A 96 17.81 -3.60 7.77
C VAL A 96 18.29 -4.27 6.49
N SER A 97 18.92 -5.45 6.59
CA SER A 97 19.39 -6.22 5.43
C SER A 97 18.24 -6.64 4.49
N MET A 98 17.12 -7.04 5.06
CA MET A 98 15.92 -7.40 4.28
C MET A 98 15.30 -6.15 3.65
N GLU A 99 15.22 -5.04 4.39
CA GLU A 99 14.69 -3.78 3.85
C GLU A 99 15.56 -3.24 2.72
N LYS A 100 16.89 -3.26 2.87
CA LYS A 100 17.85 -2.97 1.80
C LYS A 100 17.58 -3.79 0.55
N GLN A 101 17.38 -5.10 0.70
CA GLN A 101 17.12 -5.99 -0.45
C GLN A 101 15.80 -5.66 -1.15
N ILE A 102 14.75 -5.30 -0.40
CA ILE A 102 13.48 -4.85 -0.97
C ILE A 102 13.68 -3.55 -1.75
N ILE A 103 14.38 -2.58 -1.19
CA ILE A 103 14.67 -1.30 -1.87
C ILE A 103 15.37 -1.57 -3.21
N LEU A 104 16.43 -2.38 -3.22
CA LEU A 104 17.18 -2.68 -4.44
C LEU A 104 16.33 -3.40 -5.49
N ASN A 105 15.56 -4.40 -5.09
CA ASN A 105 14.71 -5.17 -6.02
C ASN A 105 13.61 -4.30 -6.65
N GLU A 106 12.94 -3.47 -5.84
CA GLU A 106 11.87 -2.60 -6.33
C GLU A 106 12.42 -1.50 -7.25
N VAL A 107 13.54 -0.89 -6.88
CA VAL A 107 14.19 0.14 -7.73
C VAL A 107 14.71 -0.47 -9.03
N GLU A 108 15.27 -1.67 -9.00
CA GLU A 108 15.69 -2.37 -10.22
C GLU A 108 14.49 -2.61 -11.17
N SER A 109 13.34 -3.00 -10.62
CA SER A 109 12.11 -3.17 -11.40
C SER A 109 11.66 -1.86 -12.03
N LEU A 110 11.61 -0.77 -11.25
CA LEU A 110 11.24 0.56 -11.74
C LEU A 110 12.22 1.09 -12.80
N ALA A 111 13.52 0.84 -12.61
CA ALA A 111 14.56 1.22 -13.58
C ALA A 111 14.37 0.49 -14.92
N LYS A 112 14.07 -0.81 -14.87
CA LYS A 112 13.78 -1.62 -16.08
C LYS A 112 12.54 -1.12 -16.80
N GLU A 113 11.45 -0.83 -16.08
CA GLU A 113 10.23 -0.28 -16.65
C GLU A 113 10.46 1.08 -17.32
N SER A 114 11.34 1.88 -16.77
CA SER A 114 11.70 3.22 -17.26
C SER A 114 12.83 3.20 -18.28
N HIS A 115 13.30 2.03 -18.68
CA HIS A 115 14.45 1.86 -19.61
C HIS A 115 15.71 2.62 -19.18
N MET A 116 15.96 2.70 -17.88
CA MET A 116 17.16 3.32 -17.32
C MET A 116 18.19 2.24 -17.00
N GLU A 117 19.31 2.27 -17.70
CA GLU A 117 20.45 1.42 -17.41
C GLU A 117 21.41 2.17 -16.48
N MET A 118 21.42 1.80 -15.22
CA MET A 118 22.28 2.37 -14.19
C MET A 118 22.61 1.31 -13.15
N GLU A 119 23.84 1.30 -12.68
CA GLU A 119 24.25 0.44 -11.58
C GLU A 119 23.68 0.99 -10.25
N LEU A 120 23.10 0.10 -9.44
CA LEU A 120 22.54 0.47 -8.14
C LEU A 120 23.64 0.49 -7.07
N ASP A 121 23.66 1.54 -6.27
CA ASP A 121 24.59 1.67 -5.14
C ASP A 121 23.99 0.97 -3.90
N GLU A 122 24.56 -0.17 -3.56
CA GLU A 122 24.17 -0.93 -2.37
C GLU A 122 24.38 -0.16 -1.06
N SER A 123 25.40 0.72 -1.01
CA SER A 123 25.70 1.51 0.19
C SER A 123 24.63 2.58 0.43
N ALA A 124 24.13 3.19 -0.64
CA ALA A 124 23.03 4.14 -0.56
C ALA A 124 21.71 3.46 -0.10
N ALA A 125 21.43 2.25 -0.59
CA ALA A 125 20.28 1.47 -0.13
C ALA A 125 20.39 1.10 1.35
N GLU A 126 21.59 0.73 1.80
CA GLU A 126 21.85 0.41 3.21
C GLU A 126 21.72 1.63 4.11
N LEU A 127 22.23 2.78 3.67
CA LEU A 127 22.10 4.04 4.40
C LEU A 127 20.62 4.43 4.56
N LEU A 128 19.82 4.34 3.49
CA LEU A 128 18.39 4.62 3.54
C LEU A 128 17.67 3.64 4.47
N ALA A 129 17.87 2.33 4.30
CA ALA A 129 17.23 1.31 5.13
C ALA A 129 17.57 1.53 6.62
N SER A 130 18.84 1.80 6.94
CA SER A 130 19.28 2.09 8.32
C SER A 130 18.65 3.36 8.87
N THR A 131 18.65 4.44 8.09
CA THR A 131 18.06 5.72 8.51
C THR A 131 16.56 5.59 8.79
N TYR A 132 15.82 4.93 7.89
CA TYR A 132 14.37 4.72 8.07
C TYR A 132 14.09 3.82 9.28
N HIS A 133 14.93 2.80 9.51
CA HIS A 133 14.83 1.95 10.68
C HIS A 133 15.05 2.75 11.99
N GLU A 134 16.12 3.53 12.07
CA GLU A 134 16.45 4.38 13.22
C GLU A 134 15.34 5.40 13.53
N LEU A 135 14.78 6.04 12.50
CA LEU A 135 13.68 6.98 12.63
C LEU A 135 12.39 6.30 13.14
N ARG A 136 12.10 5.07 12.71
CA ARG A 136 10.95 4.27 13.21
C ARG A 136 11.13 3.87 14.66
N GLU A 137 12.34 3.42 15.03
CA GLU A 137 12.66 3.00 16.39
C GLU A 137 12.83 4.19 17.34
N GLY A 138 13.19 5.38 16.83
CA GLY A 138 13.50 6.57 17.62
C GLY A 138 14.81 6.49 18.37
N VAL A 139 15.72 5.61 17.91
CA VAL A 139 17.05 5.38 18.48
C VAL A 139 18.03 5.13 17.35
N SER A 140 19.17 5.82 17.36
CA SER A 140 20.26 5.55 16.41
C SER A 140 21.01 4.27 16.73
N SER A 141 21.76 3.76 15.76
CA SER A 141 22.70 2.64 15.91
C SER A 141 23.74 2.87 17.01
N LEU A 142 24.03 4.15 17.35
CA LEU A 142 24.91 4.55 18.44
C LEU A 142 24.19 4.68 19.79
N GLY A 143 22.88 4.38 19.86
CA GLY A 143 22.08 4.44 21.08
C GLY A 143 21.59 5.85 21.44
N HIS A 144 21.76 6.84 20.58
CA HIS A 144 21.22 8.18 20.80
C HIS A 144 19.73 8.24 20.48
N ARG A 145 18.97 8.96 21.29
CA ARG A 145 17.56 9.20 21.05
C ARG A 145 17.36 10.11 19.85
N ILE A 146 16.47 9.71 18.94
CA ILE A 146 16.07 10.47 17.76
C ILE A 146 14.58 10.79 17.89
N ASP A 147 14.20 12.02 17.56
CA ASP A 147 12.78 12.38 17.49
C ASP A 147 12.11 11.61 16.36
N ARG A 148 11.06 10.85 16.70
CA ARG A 148 10.29 10.12 15.71
C ARG A 148 9.50 11.11 14.84
N PRO A 149 9.59 11.01 13.50
CA PRO A 149 8.75 11.81 12.63
C PRO A 149 7.26 11.52 12.89
N GLY A 150 6.42 12.53 12.68
CA GLY A 150 4.96 12.39 12.83
C GLY A 150 4.30 11.50 11.76
N ALA A 151 5.04 11.18 10.71
CA ALA A 151 4.64 10.27 9.64
C ALA A 151 5.32 8.90 9.82
N VAL A 152 4.68 7.85 9.34
CA VAL A 152 5.28 6.52 9.31
C VAL A 152 6.30 6.49 8.18
N MET A 153 7.56 6.20 8.51
CA MET A 153 8.62 6.02 7.51
C MET A 153 8.50 4.61 6.93
N SER A 154 7.81 4.48 5.82
CA SER A 154 7.55 3.19 5.16
C SER A 154 8.70 2.79 4.23
N THR A 155 8.85 1.47 4.00
CA THR A 155 9.79 0.96 3.00
C THR A 155 9.47 1.48 1.58
N ALA A 156 8.19 1.73 1.26
CA ALA A 156 7.78 2.32 -0.01
C ALA A 156 8.29 3.76 -0.19
N GLU A 157 8.35 4.55 0.89
CA GLU A 157 8.95 5.88 0.85
C GLU A 157 10.46 5.79 0.64
N ALA A 158 11.15 4.83 1.29
CA ALA A 158 12.57 4.60 1.06
C ALA A 158 12.86 4.21 -0.40
N VAL A 159 12.04 3.35 -1.00
CA VAL A 159 12.10 3.02 -2.44
C VAL A 159 11.94 4.27 -3.30
N SER A 160 10.94 5.12 -2.97
CA SER A 160 10.68 6.34 -3.73
C SER A 160 11.84 7.34 -3.64
N VAL A 161 12.42 7.52 -2.47
CA VAL A 161 13.58 8.40 -2.26
C VAL A 161 14.79 7.87 -3.05
N TYR A 162 15.08 6.57 -2.93
CA TYR A 162 16.17 5.97 -3.71
C TYR A 162 15.96 6.13 -5.21
N TYR A 163 14.76 5.83 -5.70
CA TYR A 163 14.44 5.94 -7.13
C TYR A 163 14.55 7.38 -7.65
N GLN A 164 14.07 8.37 -6.89
CA GLN A 164 14.22 9.79 -7.23
C GLN A 164 15.70 10.21 -7.27
N THR A 165 16.49 9.75 -6.31
CA THR A 165 17.93 10.00 -6.29
C THR A 165 18.62 9.38 -7.51
N MET A 166 18.23 8.16 -7.87
CA MET A 166 18.73 7.48 -9.07
C MET A 166 18.36 8.26 -10.34
N ILE A 167 17.13 8.74 -10.49
CA ILE A 167 16.69 9.58 -11.61
C ILE A 167 17.54 10.85 -11.67
N SER A 168 17.77 11.51 -10.55
CA SER A 168 18.59 12.72 -10.48
C SER A 168 20.02 12.42 -10.93
N GLY A 169 20.63 11.36 -10.45
CA GLY A 169 21.96 10.91 -10.89
C GLY A 169 22.03 10.56 -12.39
N TYR A 170 20.99 9.93 -12.90
CA TYR A 170 20.93 9.54 -14.31
C TYR A 170 20.87 10.75 -15.26
N TYR A 171 20.04 11.75 -14.94
CA TYR A 171 19.84 12.91 -15.82
C TYR A 171 20.82 14.06 -15.55
N TYR A 172 21.28 14.24 -14.31
CA TYR A 172 22.08 15.39 -13.91
C TYR A 172 23.47 15.03 -13.36
N GLY A 173 23.71 13.78 -12.98
CA GLY A 173 24.93 13.31 -12.32
C GLY A 173 25.83 12.39 -13.16
N ASN A 174 25.92 12.59 -14.49
CA ASN A 174 26.77 11.76 -15.37
C ASN A 174 26.51 10.25 -15.30
N LYS A 175 25.27 9.85 -15.02
CA LYS A 175 24.84 8.46 -14.84
C LYS A 175 25.51 7.76 -13.65
N THR A 176 25.94 8.51 -12.67
CA THR A 176 26.41 7.99 -11.38
C THR A 176 25.44 8.41 -10.28
N MET A 177 25.16 7.48 -9.37
CA MET A 177 24.45 7.77 -8.13
C MET A 177 25.51 8.09 -7.08
N ASP A 178 25.44 9.29 -6.48
CA ASP A 178 26.31 9.70 -5.39
C ASP A 178 25.44 9.85 -4.12
N ILE A 179 25.99 9.48 -2.97
CA ILE A 179 25.35 9.68 -1.65
C ILE A 179 24.99 11.16 -1.44
N ASP A 180 25.78 12.09 -2.00
CA ASP A 180 25.48 13.52 -1.95
C ASP A 180 24.16 13.88 -2.62
N CYS A 181 23.66 13.06 -3.56
CA CYS A 181 22.33 13.23 -4.15
C CYS A 181 21.18 12.85 -3.20
N LEU A 182 21.44 12.10 -2.12
CA LEU A 182 20.46 11.76 -1.10
C LEU A 182 20.21 12.90 -0.10
N VAL A 183 21.11 13.88 -0.01
CA VAL A 183 21.11 14.92 1.03
C VAL A 183 20.53 16.24 0.50
N GLN A 184 20.23 16.33 -0.79
CA GLN A 184 19.56 17.50 -1.43
C GLN A 184 18.03 17.39 -1.34
#